data_d49fbec9a7a2602dfc9dd97ba72f4dbb
#
_entry.id   d49fbec9a7a2602dfc9dd97ba72f4dbb
#
_cell.length_a   1.000
_cell.length_b   1.000
_cell.length_c   1.000
_cell.angle_alpha   90.00
_cell.angle_beta   90.00
_cell.angle_gamma   90.00
#
_symmetry.space_group_name_H-M   'P 1'
#
loop_
_entity.id
_entity.type
_entity.pdbx_description
1 polymer ?
#
loop_
_entity_poly.entity_id
_entity_poly.type
_entity_poly.pdbx_seq_one_letter_code
_entity_poly.pdbx_strand_id
1 'polypeptide(L)'
;MDENQQILARARGGPSNPMRVGFGGALASVCEAGRAAIRAANLTTAQIAVLCTGLAGASHPESEMKMQKLLMQEFPASAAHVCTDLDLTLEAAGDGPTVVLIMGTGSAVVGRDGDGKILRVGGHGPLLSDEGSAYDIGRIAAMQAMREFDRRQANSALGTRMLKEMGVADWPEFLSRANAIPDDVFPRIFSVVAAAAETGDSAARQILRVAAKELAMLVRDLVQRLQFTERRFSIVRSGGMVGRSSYFDQQVDACLREVAAHGEFSGLALPPAEAAARIALRLLPALNEAGN
;
A
#
# COMPACT_ATOMS: atom_id res chain seq x y z
N MET A 1 11.58 -12.51 15.35
CA MET A 1 11.94 -11.59 16.48
C MET A 1 11.74 -12.38 17.75
N ASP A 2 12.65 -12.25 18.70
CA ASP A 2 12.52 -12.84 20.03
C ASP A 2 11.90 -11.87 21.05
N GLU A 3 11.77 -12.32 22.30
CA GLU A 3 11.19 -11.55 23.41
C GLU A 3 12.02 -10.28 23.75
N ASN A 4 13.31 -10.27 23.41
CA ASN A 4 14.20 -9.12 23.58
C ASN A 4 14.15 -8.15 22.40
N GLN A 5 13.19 -8.32 21.48
CA GLN A 5 13.04 -7.56 20.24
C GLN A 5 14.19 -7.72 19.24
N GLN A 6 15.02 -8.76 19.40
CA GLN A 6 16.08 -9.05 18.46
C GLN A 6 15.53 -9.75 17.21
N ILE A 7 15.88 -9.25 16.02
CA ILE A 7 15.52 -9.89 14.75
C ILE A 7 16.43 -11.11 14.54
N LEU A 8 15.84 -12.31 14.58
CA LEU A 8 16.58 -13.56 14.41
C LEU A 8 16.82 -13.89 12.93
N ALA A 9 15.84 -13.65 12.07
CA ALA A 9 15.97 -13.86 10.63
C ALA A 9 14.95 -13.03 9.84
N ARG A 10 15.19 -12.92 8.53
CA ARG A 10 14.27 -12.32 7.54
C ARG A 10 14.13 -13.24 6.33
N ALA A 11 12.94 -13.29 5.75
CA ALA A 11 12.69 -13.95 4.47
C ALA A 11 11.71 -13.15 3.63
N ARG A 12 11.60 -13.49 2.35
CA ARG A 12 10.66 -12.91 1.41
C ARG A 12 9.75 -13.99 0.85
N GLY A 13 8.49 -13.67 0.59
CA GLY A 13 7.51 -14.53 -0.07
C GLY A 13 6.98 -13.89 -1.35
N GLY A 14 6.08 -14.58 -2.00
CA GLY A 14 5.35 -14.11 -3.18
C GLY A 14 4.25 -13.10 -2.85
N PRO A 15 3.42 -12.72 -3.85
CA PRO A 15 2.24 -11.88 -3.65
C PRO A 15 1.26 -12.50 -2.66
N SER A 16 0.73 -11.69 -1.74
CA SER A 16 -0.13 -12.18 -0.65
C SER A 16 -1.46 -11.42 -0.51
N ASN A 17 -1.86 -10.63 -1.51
CA ASN A 17 -3.18 -10.00 -1.51
C ASN A 17 -4.25 -11.03 -1.90
N PRO A 18 -5.16 -11.45 -0.97
CA PRO A 18 -6.15 -12.51 -1.25
C PRO A 18 -7.16 -12.13 -2.33
N MET A 19 -7.39 -10.85 -2.59
CA MET A 19 -8.26 -10.38 -3.68
C MET A 19 -7.63 -10.57 -5.06
N ARG A 20 -6.29 -10.71 -5.12
CA ARG A 20 -5.53 -10.90 -6.39
C ARG A 20 -5.15 -12.34 -6.64
N VAL A 21 -4.64 -13.04 -5.62
CA VAL A 21 -4.12 -14.40 -5.74
C VAL A 21 -5.00 -15.45 -5.09
N GLY A 22 -6.17 -15.05 -4.61
CA GLY A 22 -7.07 -15.90 -3.82
C GLY A 22 -6.53 -16.20 -2.42
N PHE A 23 -7.39 -16.68 -1.52
CA PHE A 23 -6.98 -17.02 -0.14
C PHE A 23 -5.92 -18.11 -0.09
N GLY A 24 -5.99 -19.13 -0.95
CA GLY A 24 -4.99 -20.20 -1.02
C GLY A 24 -3.62 -19.70 -1.45
N GLY A 25 -3.54 -18.85 -2.48
CA GLY A 25 -2.29 -18.26 -2.95
C GLY A 25 -1.68 -17.31 -1.92
N ALA A 26 -2.51 -16.49 -1.27
CA ALA A 26 -2.07 -15.61 -0.19
C ALA A 26 -1.50 -16.38 1.00
N LEU A 27 -2.21 -17.42 1.44
CA LEU A 27 -1.76 -18.32 2.51
C LEU A 27 -0.43 -18.99 2.16
N ALA A 28 -0.32 -19.55 0.96
CA ALA A 28 0.92 -20.21 0.50
C ALA A 28 2.12 -19.26 0.56
N SER A 29 1.96 -18.03 0.06
CA SER A 29 3.02 -17.01 0.08
C SER A 29 3.44 -16.63 1.51
N VAL A 30 2.47 -16.43 2.42
CA VAL A 30 2.75 -16.11 3.84
C VAL A 30 3.43 -17.29 4.53
N CYS A 31 2.94 -18.51 4.33
CA CYS A 31 3.52 -19.72 4.92
C CYS A 31 4.95 -19.99 4.41
N GLU A 32 5.19 -19.80 3.12
CA GLU A 32 6.53 -19.93 2.52
C GLU A 32 7.53 -18.97 3.18
N ALA A 33 7.18 -17.68 3.25
CA ALA A 33 8.01 -16.67 3.89
C ALA A 33 8.24 -16.97 5.37
N GLY A 34 7.18 -17.34 6.12
CA GLY A 34 7.26 -17.68 7.53
C GLY A 34 8.17 -18.89 7.77
N ARG A 35 7.96 -19.99 7.05
CA ARG A 35 8.82 -21.19 7.17
C ARG A 35 10.26 -20.94 6.75
N ALA A 36 10.50 -20.10 5.74
CA ALA A 36 11.84 -19.71 5.33
C ALA A 36 12.56 -18.91 6.44
N ALA A 37 11.89 -17.95 7.08
CA ALA A 37 12.43 -17.19 8.19
C ALA A 37 12.72 -18.07 9.41
N ILE A 38 11.80 -18.98 9.76
CA ILE A 38 11.95 -19.94 10.86
C ILE A 38 13.18 -20.82 10.64
N ARG A 39 13.35 -21.40 9.44
CA ARG A 39 14.54 -22.18 9.10
C ARG A 39 15.83 -21.37 9.18
N ALA A 40 15.82 -20.14 8.66
CA ALA A 40 16.98 -19.24 8.69
C ALA A 40 17.39 -18.84 10.12
N ALA A 41 16.44 -18.87 11.07
CA ALA A 41 16.69 -18.67 12.49
C ALA A 41 17.12 -19.95 13.23
N ASN A 42 17.22 -21.10 12.56
CA ASN A 42 17.45 -22.42 13.15
C ASN A 42 16.38 -22.82 14.19
N LEU A 43 15.13 -22.41 13.96
CA LEU A 43 13.98 -22.73 14.80
C LEU A 43 13.04 -23.73 14.10
N THR A 44 12.12 -24.28 14.87
CA THR A 44 10.98 -25.08 14.41
C THR A 44 9.69 -24.30 14.53
N THR A 45 8.64 -24.72 13.82
CA THR A 45 7.31 -24.10 13.92
C THR A 45 6.71 -24.19 15.32
N ALA A 46 7.05 -25.21 16.11
CA ALA A 46 6.60 -25.41 17.48
C ALA A 46 7.17 -24.34 18.47
N GLN A 47 8.25 -23.65 18.09
CA GLN A 47 8.86 -22.59 18.89
C GLN A 47 8.30 -21.20 18.60
N ILE A 48 7.33 -21.10 17.69
CA ILE A 48 6.70 -19.84 17.32
C ILE A 48 5.43 -19.66 18.14
N ALA A 49 5.43 -18.70 19.04
CA ALA A 49 4.28 -18.43 19.91
C ALA A 49 3.18 -17.62 19.20
N VAL A 50 3.55 -16.60 18.40
CA VAL A 50 2.59 -15.72 17.70
C VAL A 50 3.03 -15.45 16.27
N LEU A 51 2.06 -15.47 15.37
CA LEU A 51 2.20 -14.98 13.99
C LEU A 51 1.37 -13.70 13.85
N CYS A 52 1.99 -12.65 13.34
CA CYS A 52 1.28 -11.45 12.90
C CYS A 52 1.52 -11.24 11.41
N THR A 53 0.45 -11.00 10.65
CA THR A 53 0.53 -10.69 9.23
C THR A 53 -0.41 -9.56 8.85
N GLY A 54 0.08 -8.60 8.05
CA GLY A 54 -0.72 -7.56 7.46
C GLY A 54 -0.91 -7.82 5.97
N LEU A 55 -2.17 -7.81 5.53
CA LEU A 55 -2.54 -8.16 4.16
C LEU A 55 -3.36 -7.05 3.53
N ALA A 56 -2.91 -6.53 2.40
CA ALA A 56 -3.75 -5.70 1.53
C ALA A 56 -4.98 -6.52 1.09
N GLY A 57 -6.16 -5.90 1.12
CA GLY A 57 -7.40 -6.59 0.77
C GLY A 57 -8.01 -7.46 1.87
N ALA A 58 -7.45 -7.46 3.08
CA ALA A 58 -8.02 -8.14 4.26
C ALA A 58 -8.86 -7.21 5.16
N SER A 59 -9.40 -6.12 4.62
CA SER A 59 -10.11 -5.09 5.41
C SER A 59 -11.47 -5.53 5.96
N HIS A 60 -11.99 -6.69 5.55
CA HIS A 60 -13.24 -7.22 6.05
C HIS A 60 -12.98 -8.21 7.20
N PRO A 61 -13.70 -8.09 8.34
CA PRO A 61 -13.52 -8.99 9.48
C PRO A 61 -13.62 -10.48 9.14
N GLU A 62 -14.49 -10.85 8.19
CA GLU A 62 -14.60 -12.23 7.71
C GLU A 62 -13.32 -12.70 6.99
N SER A 63 -12.68 -11.82 6.23
CA SER A 63 -11.43 -12.13 5.52
C SER A 63 -10.28 -12.30 6.50
N GLU A 64 -10.21 -11.44 7.51
CA GLU A 64 -9.22 -11.52 8.60
C GLU A 64 -9.39 -12.83 9.38
N MET A 65 -10.60 -13.13 9.86
CA MET A 65 -10.92 -14.38 10.59
C MET A 65 -10.61 -15.62 9.76
N LYS A 66 -10.96 -15.62 8.46
CA LYS A 66 -10.67 -16.73 7.57
C LYS A 66 -9.17 -16.97 7.41
N MET A 67 -8.40 -15.91 7.18
CA MET A 67 -6.94 -16.02 7.05
C MET A 67 -6.31 -16.46 8.37
N GLN A 68 -6.74 -15.89 9.49
CA GLN A 68 -6.29 -16.28 10.83
C GLN A 68 -6.49 -17.77 11.10
N LYS A 69 -7.68 -18.29 10.80
CA LYS A 69 -7.99 -19.71 10.94
C LYS A 69 -7.09 -20.60 10.08
N LEU A 70 -6.85 -20.21 8.83
CA LEU A 70 -5.96 -20.92 7.93
C LEU A 70 -4.51 -20.93 8.41
N LEU A 71 -4.02 -19.79 8.90
CA LEU A 71 -2.66 -19.69 9.49
C LEU A 71 -2.47 -20.57 10.72
N MET A 72 -3.49 -20.64 11.60
CA MET A 72 -3.44 -21.52 12.78
C MET A 72 -3.47 -23.01 12.40
N GLN A 73 -4.05 -23.40 11.27
CA GLN A 73 -3.97 -24.76 10.75
C GLN A 73 -2.56 -25.11 10.27
N GLU A 74 -1.86 -24.14 9.63
CA GLU A 74 -0.51 -24.32 9.12
C GLU A 74 0.59 -24.23 10.21
N PHE A 75 0.30 -23.50 11.31
CA PHE A 75 1.16 -23.29 12.47
C PHE A 75 0.39 -23.56 13.77
N PRO A 76 0.11 -24.83 14.10
CA PRO A 76 -0.81 -25.20 15.18
C PRO A 76 -0.35 -24.78 16.59
N ALA A 77 0.96 -24.59 16.80
CA ALA A 77 1.50 -24.17 18.08
C ALA A 77 1.44 -22.65 18.30
N SER A 78 1.04 -21.87 17.27
CA SER A 78 1.07 -20.42 17.29
C SER A 78 -0.33 -19.84 17.38
N ALA A 79 -0.49 -18.75 18.15
CA ALA A 79 -1.60 -17.84 17.92
C ALA A 79 -1.35 -17.04 16.62
N ALA A 80 -2.41 -16.67 15.91
CA ALA A 80 -2.31 -15.87 14.70
C ALA A 80 -3.09 -14.57 14.88
N HIS A 81 -2.49 -13.46 14.44
CA HIS A 81 -3.14 -12.17 14.31
C HIS A 81 -3.04 -11.70 12.85
N VAL A 82 -4.16 -11.36 12.27
CA VAL A 82 -4.24 -10.82 10.91
C VAL A 82 -4.75 -9.39 11.02
N CYS A 83 -4.08 -8.47 10.36
CA CYS A 83 -4.47 -7.07 10.25
C CYS A 83 -4.30 -6.59 8.81
N THR A 84 -4.57 -5.34 8.53
CA THR A 84 -4.33 -4.75 7.20
C THR A 84 -2.86 -4.33 7.04
N ASP A 85 -2.43 -4.17 5.81
CA ASP A 85 -1.14 -3.56 5.47
C ASP A 85 -1.04 -2.09 5.95
N LEU A 86 -2.18 -1.40 6.06
CA LEU A 86 -2.29 -0.05 6.62
C LEU A 86 -1.92 -0.04 8.11
N ASP A 87 -2.42 -1.01 8.89
CA ASP A 87 -2.13 -1.13 10.32
C ASP A 87 -0.64 -1.35 10.54
N LEU A 88 -0.02 -2.24 9.73
CA LEU A 88 1.43 -2.46 9.79
C LEU A 88 2.22 -1.21 9.41
N THR A 89 1.76 -0.46 8.42
CA THR A 89 2.47 0.75 7.98
C THR A 89 2.35 1.86 9.02
N LEU A 90 1.18 1.98 9.69
CA LEU A 90 0.99 2.92 10.78
C LEU A 90 1.87 2.56 11.99
N GLU A 91 1.96 1.29 12.34
CA GLU A 91 2.87 0.80 13.38
C GLU A 91 4.34 1.05 13.02
N ALA A 92 4.70 0.81 11.74
CA ALA A 92 6.04 1.04 11.23
C ALA A 92 6.45 2.52 11.18
N ALA A 93 5.49 3.42 11.19
CA ALA A 93 5.74 4.87 11.24
C ALA A 93 6.21 5.35 12.62
N GLY A 94 6.10 4.51 13.66
CA GLY A 94 6.53 4.82 15.03
C GLY A 94 5.38 5.29 15.92
N ASP A 95 5.73 5.68 17.14
CA ASP A 95 4.77 6.11 18.16
C ASP A 95 4.38 7.59 17.99
N GLY A 96 3.23 7.96 18.57
CA GLY A 96 2.70 9.31 18.61
C GLY A 96 1.74 9.68 17.47
N PRO A 97 1.32 10.96 17.41
CA PRO A 97 0.42 11.45 16.38
C PRO A 97 1.02 11.33 15.00
N THR A 98 0.37 10.58 14.12
CA THR A 98 0.94 10.21 12.81
C THR A 98 -0.14 10.09 11.75
N VAL A 99 0.16 10.55 10.55
CA VAL A 99 -0.61 10.35 9.33
C VAL A 99 0.27 9.61 8.32
N VAL A 100 -0.21 8.49 7.81
CA VAL A 100 0.46 7.69 6.77
C VAL A 100 -0.35 7.78 5.49
N LEU A 101 0.26 8.33 4.44
CA LEU A 101 -0.27 8.33 3.08
C LEU A 101 0.29 7.12 2.33
N ILE A 102 -0.59 6.22 1.94
CA ILE A 102 -0.26 5.08 1.08
C ILE A 102 -0.41 5.50 -0.38
N MET A 103 0.67 5.35 -1.15
CA MET A 103 0.77 5.65 -2.57
C MET A 103 1.25 4.40 -3.32
N GLY A 104 0.33 3.56 -3.73
CA GLY A 104 0.62 2.27 -4.36
C GLY A 104 -0.27 1.98 -5.56
N THR A 105 -0.62 0.72 -5.77
CA THR A 105 -1.63 0.31 -6.75
C THR A 105 -2.96 0.99 -6.49
N GLY A 106 -3.40 1.06 -5.22
CA GLY A 106 -4.46 1.91 -4.69
C GLY A 106 -3.87 3.03 -3.83
N SER A 107 -4.75 3.86 -3.24
CA SER A 107 -4.38 4.93 -2.31
C SER A 107 -5.29 4.94 -1.08
N ALA A 108 -4.71 5.26 0.06
CA ALA A 108 -5.44 5.43 1.31
C ALA A 108 -4.63 6.29 2.28
N VAL A 109 -5.30 6.85 3.26
CA VAL A 109 -4.65 7.53 4.37
C VAL A 109 -5.13 6.92 5.68
N VAL A 110 -4.21 6.59 6.55
CA VAL A 110 -4.49 6.15 7.93
C VAL A 110 -3.74 7.04 8.90
N GLY A 111 -4.32 7.30 10.05
CA GLY A 111 -3.65 8.10 11.07
C GLY A 111 -4.07 7.70 12.46
N ARG A 112 -3.18 8.01 13.41
CA ARG A 112 -3.37 7.79 14.83
C ARG A 112 -3.16 9.10 15.56
N ASP A 113 -4.08 9.46 16.49
CA ASP A 113 -3.91 10.61 17.37
C ASP A 113 -3.05 10.28 18.61
N GLY A 114 -2.86 11.30 19.49
CA GLY A 114 -2.07 11.12 20.70
C GLY A 114 -2.71 10.20 21.75
N ASP A 115 -3.99 9.92 21.64
CA ASP A 115 -4.76 9.05 22.53
C ASP A 115 -4.91 7.63 21.98
N GLY A 116 -4.30 7.35 20.82
CA GLY A 116 -4.32 6.04 20.19
C GLY A 116 -5.53 5.78 19.28
N LYS A 117 -6.40 6.76 19.06
CA LYS A 117 -7.54 6.63 18.13
C LYS A 117 -7.03 6.57 16.71
N ILE A 118 -7.42 5.52 15.99
CA ILE A 118 -7.06 5.30 14.58
C ILE A 118 -8.24 5.63 13.69
N LEU A 119 -7.99 6.41 12.65
CA LEU A 119 -8.96 6.72 11.59
C LEU A 119 -8.35 6.44 10.22
N ARG A 120 -9.22 6.17 9.25
CA ARG A 120 -8.87 5.96 7.85
C ARG A 120 -9.74 6.82 6.94
N VAL A 121 -9.15 7.25 5.80
CA VAL A 121 -9.82 7.92 4.68
C VAL A 121 -9.34 7.28 3.38
N GLY A 122 -10.25 7.00 2.46
CA GLY A 122 -9.95 6.37 1.18
C GLY A 122 -9.70 4.87 1.26
N GLY A 123 -9.16 4.30 0.18
CA GLY A 123 -8.85 2.87 0.06
C GLY A 123 -10.08 1.97 -0.01
N HIS A 124 -11.15 2.44 -0.68
CA HIS A 124 -12.37 1.66 -0.93
C HIS A 124 -12.36 0.94 -2.28
N GLY A 125 -11.18 0.89 -2.91
CA GLY A 125 -10.97 0.26 -4.21
C GLY A 125 -11.18 1.19 -5.40
N PRO A 126 -10.73 0.76 -6.60
CA PRO A 126 -10.57 1.65 -7.75
C PRO A 126 -11.87 2.15 -8.39
N LEU A 127 -13.02 1.58 -8.02
CA LEU A 127 -14.33 2.01 -8.51
C LEU A 127 -14.92 3.17 -7.70
N LEU A 128 -14.62 3.25 -6.41
CA LEU A 128 -15.25 4.18 -5.47
C LEU A 128 -14.24 5.11 -4.78
N SER A 129 -12.95 4.86 -4.96
CA SER A 129 -11.86 5.54 -4.28
C SER A 129 -10.55 5.33 -5.04
N ASP A 130 -9.41 5.31 -4.32
CA ASP A 130 -8.05 5.15 -4.85
C ASP A 130 -7.59 6.31 -5.73
N GLU A 131 -8.10 7.52 -5.47
CA GLU A 131 -7.75 8.76 -6.16
C GLU A 131 -6.24 9.01 -6.07
N GLY A 132 -5.62 9.36 -7.19
CA GLY A 132 -4.19 9.63 -7.28
C GLY A 132 -3.28 8.41 -7.16
N SER A 133 -3.83 7.19 -7.10
CA SER A 133 -3.08 5.93 -7.11
C SER A 133 -2.47 5.62 -8.48
N ALA A 134 -1.61 4.60 -8.55
CA ALA A 134 -1.06 4.12 -9.81
C ALA A 134 -2.17 3.62 -10.76
N TYR A 135 -3.21 2.99 -10.23
CA TYR A 135 -4.38 2.58 -11.00
C TYR A 135 -5.10 3.80 -11.60
N ASP A 136 -5.43 4.77 -10.79
CA ASP A 136 -6.17 5.96 -11.23
C ASP A 136 -5.37 6.80 -12.22
N ILE A 137 -4.08 7.06 -11.94
CA ILE A 137 -3.17 7.75 -12.87
C ILE A 137 -3.12 7.03 -14.21
N GLY A 138 -2.98 5.70 -14.21
CA GLY A 138 -2.92 4.91 -15.44
C GLY A 138 -4.23 4.93 -16.22
N ARG A 139 -5.36 4.82 -15.52
CA ARG A 139 -6.69 4.92 -16.11
C ARG A 139 -6.94 6.28 -16.76
N ILE A 140 -6.61 7.37 -16.05
CA ILE A 140 -6.74 8.73 -16.57
C ILE A 140 -5.83 8.94 -17.79
N ALA A 141 -4.59 8.47 -17.74
CA ALA A 141 -3.67 8.55 -18.86
C ALA A 141 -4.18 7.81 -20.09
N ALA A 142 -4.72 6.60 -19.91
CA ALA A 142 -5.32 5.82 -21.00
C ALA A 142 -6.52 6.54 -21.62
N MET A 143 -7.43 7.05 -20.80
CA MET A 143 -8.58 7.82 -21.26
C MET A 143 -8.17 9.08 -22.05
N GLN A 144 -7.15 9.79 -21.59
CA GLN A 144 -6.66 10.98 -22.25
C GLN A 144 -5.98 10.64 -23.60
N ALA A 145 -5.14 9.61 -23.62
CA ALA A 145 -4.47 9.16 -24.86
C ALA A 145 -5.48 8.65 -25.91
N MET A 146 -6.55 7.96 -25.50
CA MET A 146 -7.64 7.55 -26.37
C MET A 146 -8.38 8.74 -26.98
N ARG A 147 -8.73 9.73 -26.17
CA ARG A 147 -9.40 10.96 -26.66
C ARG A 147 -8.54 11.73 -27.66
N GLU A 148 -7.22 11.73 -27.48
CA GLU A 148 -6.30 12.34 -28.45
C GLU A 148 -6.22 11.54 -29.74
N PHE A 149 -6.19 10.21 -29.67
CA PHE A 149 -6.23 9.33 -30.82
C PHE A 149 -7.52 9.53 -31.63
N ASP A 150 -8.68 9.55 -30.96
CA ASP A 150 -9.99 9.77 -31.62
C ASP A 150 -10.03 11.10 -32.40
N ARG A 151 -9.45 12.16 -31.82
CA ARG A 151 -9.43 13.49 -32.46
C ARG A 151 -8.47 13.58 -33.64
N ARG A 152 -7.30 12.93 -33.55
CA ARG A 152 -6.20 13.14 -34.48
C ARG A 152 -5.97 11.97 -35.43
N GLN A 153 -6.56 10.82 -35.17
CA GLN A 153 -6.32 9.54 -35.82
C GLN A 153 -4.80 9.18 -35.82
N ALA A 154 -4.09 9.64 -34.76
CA ALA A 154 -2.68 9.41 -34.56
C ALA A 154 -2.37 9.34 -33.05
N ASN A 155 -1.40 8.51 -32.69
CA ASN A 155 -0.97 8.39 -31.33
C ASN A 155 -0.23 9.64 -30.84
N SER A 156 -0.54 10.10 -29.62
CA SER A 156 0.33 11.02 -28.91
C SER A 156 1.63 10.32 -28.48
N ALA A 157 2.64 11.08 -28.08
CA ALA A 157 3.89 10.53 -27.55
C ALA A 157 3.63 9.64 -26.32
N LEU A 158 2.74 10.06 -25.43
CA LEU A 158 2.33 9.28 -24.25
C LEU A 158 1.60 8.00 -24.68
N GLY A 159 0.64 8.08 -25.60
CA GLY A 159 -0.09 6.92 -26.13
C GLY A 159 0.84 5.87 -26.76
N THR A 160 1.80 6.31 -27.57
CA THR A 160 2.81 5.42 -28.17
C THR A 160 3.64 4.69 -27.09
N ARG A 161 4.08 5.41 -26.05
CA ARG A 161 4.83 4.80 -24.93
C ARG A 161 3.99 3.78 -24.16
N MET A 162 2.69 4.07 -23.97
CA MET A 162 1.76 3.16 -23.28
C MET A 162 1.56 1.85 -24.05
N LEU A 163 1.28 1.91 -25.36
CA LEU A 163 1.13 0.72 -26.20
C LEU A 163 2.41 -0.13 -26.15
N LYS A 164 3.58 0.51 -26.25
CA LYS A 164 4.88 -0.16 -26.17
C LYS A 164 5.09 -0.84 -24.80
N GLU A 165 4.82 -0.16 -23.69
CA GLU A 165 4.97 -0.72 -22.34
C GLU A 165 4.08 -1.93 -22.12
N MET A 166 2.87 -1.86 -22.65
CA MET A 166 1.92 -2.97 -22.57
C MET A 166 2.20 -4.11 -23.54
N GLY A 167 3.13 -3.91 -24.48
CA GLY A 167 3.48 -4.91 -25.50
C GLY A 167 2.33 -5.23 -26.46
N VAL A 168 1.50 -4.21 -26.79
CA VAL A 168 0.35 -4.32 -27.69
C VAL A 168 0.59 -3.49 -28.96
N ALA A 169 -0.01 -3.94 -30.07
CA ALA A 169 0.22 -3.32 -31.37
C ALA A 169 -0.60 -2.03 -31.56
N ASP A 170 -1.81 -2.00 -31.03
CA ASP A 170 -2.78 -0.93 -31.28
C ASP A 170 -3.77 -0.74 -30.09
N TRP A 171 -4.66 0.24 -30.25
CA TRP A 171 -5.68 0.53 -29.25
C TRP A 171 -6.74 -0.56 -29.09
N PRO A 172 -7.24 -1.23 -30.14
CA PRO A 172 -8.13 -2.38 -30.00
C PRO A 172 -7.58 -3.47 -29.10
N GLU A 173 -6.30 -3.85 -29.28
CA GLU A 173 -5.63 -4.83 -28.44
C GLU A 173 -5.47 -4.32 -27.00
N PHE A 174 -5.07 -3.05 -26.83
CA PHE A 174 -4.97 -2.41 -25.51
C PHE A 174 -6.31 -2.44 -24.78
N LEU A 175 -7.41 -2.04 -25.44
CA LEU A 175 -8.75 -2.01 -24.87
C LEU A 175 -9.23 -3.42 -24.45
N SER A 176 -9.00 -4.42 -25.29
CA SER A 176 -9.32 -5.81 -24.98
C SER A 176 -8.62 -6.25 -23.68
N ARG A 177 -7.33 -5.95 -23.56
CA ARG A 177 -6.54 -6.32 -22.40
C ARG A 177 -6.93 -5.51 -21.16
N ALA A 178 -7.14 -4.20 -21.29
CA ALA A 178 -7.54 -3.33 -20.18
C ALA A 178 -8.91 -3.70 -19.61
N ASN A 179 -9.85 -4.14 -20.44
CA ASN A 179 -11.15 -4.64 -19.98
C ASN A 179 -11.06 -6.02 -19.33
N ALA A 180 -10.17 -6.89 -19.79
CA ALA A 180 -10.02 -8.23 -19.23
C ALA A 180 -9.30 -8.23 -17.87
N ILE A 181 -8.24 -7.42 -17.71
CA ILE A 181 -7.39 -7.41 -16.51
C ILE A 181 -6.99 -5.97 -16.11
N PRO A 182 -7.97 -5.09 -15.79
CA PRO A 182 -7.70 -3.68 -15.51
C PRO A 182 -6.71 -3.47 -14.36
N ASP A 183 -6.76 -4.32 -13.33
CA ASP A 183 -5.90 -4.25 -12.15
C ASP A 183 -4.41 -4.57 -12.44
N ASP A 184 -4.13 -5.23 -13.56
CA ASP A 184 -2.76 -5.44 -14.04
C ASP A 184 -2.31 -4.33 -15.00
N VAL A 185 -3.22 -3.85 -15.84
CA VAL A 185 -2.91 -2.89 -16.91
C VAL A 185 -2.68 -1.48 -16.35
N PHE A 186 -3.67 -0.93 -15.65
CA PHE A 186 -3.61 0.49 -15.28
C PHE A 186 -2.46 0.83 -14.32
N PRO A 187 -2.16 0.07 -13.27
CA PRO A 187 -1.05 0.41 -12.38
C PRO A 187 0.32 0.42 -13.07
N ARG A 188 0.51 -0.38 -14.12
CA ARG A 188 1.76 -0.41 -14.88
C ARG A 188 2.00 0.86 -15.69
N ILE A 189 0.91 1.53 -16.12
CA ILE A 189 0.98 2.77 -16.90
C ILE A 189 1.56 3.91 -16.07
N PHE A 190 1.45 3.88 -14.74
CA PHE A 190 2.07 4.89 -13.88
C PHE A 190 3.55 5.11 -14.20
N SER A 191 4.31 4.04 -14.42
CA SER A 191 5.74 4.15 -14.75
C SER A 191 5.99 4.91 -16.05
N VAL A 192 5.11 4.74 -17.04
CA VAL A 192 5.16 5.46 -18.33
C VAL A 192 4.87 6.95 -18.13
N VAL A 193 3.81 7.27 -17.36
CA VAL A 193 3.44 8.65 -17.05
C VAL A 193 4.54 9.35 -16.25
N ALA A 194 5.09 8.67 -15.24
CA ALA A 194 6.20 9.16 -14.43
C ALA A 194 7.42 9.49 -15.29
N ALA A 195 7.88 8.56 -16.14
CA ALA A 195 9.02 8.77 -17.03
C ALA A 195 8.77 9.89 -18.06
N ALA A 196 7.53 10.01 -18.57
CA ALA A 196 7.17 11.10 -19.48
C ALA A 196 7.21 12.47 -18.78
N ALA A 197 6.73 12.55 -17.55
CA ALA A 197 6.76 13.79 -16.75
C ALA A 197 8.18 14.25 -16.45
N GLU A 198 9.11 13.34 -16.14
CA GLU A 198 10.54 13.66 -15.95
C GLU A 198 11.15 14.28 -17.22
N THR A 199 10.76 13.80 -18.40
CA THR A 199 11.23 14.35 -19.69
C THR A 199 10.47 15.60 -20.18
N GLY A 200 9.55 16.14 -19.37
CA GLY A 200 8.85 17.40 -19.63
C GLY A 200 7.53 17.28 -20.41
N ASP A 201 7.00 16.06 -20.59
CA ASP A 201 5.68 15.88 -21.22
C ASP A 201 4.59 16.61 -20.41
N SER A 202 3.91 17.56 -21.05
CA SER A 202 2.95 18.43 -20.38
C SER A 202 1.69 17.72 -19.94
N ALA A 203 1.23 16.72 -20.71
CA ALA A 203 0.06 15.91 -20.39
C ALA A 203 0.35 15.01 -19.18
N ALA A 204 1.49 14.32 -19.17
CA ALA A 204 1.94 13.51 -18.05
C ALA A 204 2.08 14.35 -16.77
N ARG A 205 2.72 15.53 -16.86
CA ARG A 205 2.84 16.45 -15.72
C ARG A 205 1.50 16.93 -15.20
N GLN A 206 0.53 17.21 -16.10
CA GLN A 206 -0.81 17.61 -15.68
C GLN A 206 -1.53 16.48 -14.93
N ILE A 207 -1.44 15.24 -15.43
CA ILE A 207 -2.02 14.07 -14.76
C ILE A 207 -1.44 13.92 -13.34
N LEU A 208 -0.12 13.98 -13.20
CA LEU A 208 0.53 13.84 -11.88
C LEU A 208 0.21 15.00 -10.92
N ARG A 209 0.06 16.24 -11.42
CA ARG A 209 -0.39 17.36 -10.57
C ARG A 209 -1.79 17.16 -10.02
N VAL A 210 -2.72 16.67 -10.84
CA VAL A 210 -4.08 16.36 -10.38
C VAL A 210 -4.04 15.24 -9.35
N ALA A 211 -3.34 14.15 -9.64
CA ALA A 211 -3.18 13.03 -8.72
C ALA A 211 -2.59 13.45 -7.36
N ALA A 212 -1.57 14.33 -7.36
CA ALA A 212 -0.99 14.85 -6.12
C ALA A 212 -2.00 15.65 -5.28
N LYS A 213 -2.87 16.44 -5.93
CA LYS A 213 -3.94 17.16 -5.23
C LYS A 213 -4.97 16.21 -4.62
N GLU A 214 -5.41 15.19 -5.35
CA GLU A 214 -6.33 14.19 -4.84
C GLU A 214 -5.76 13.47 -3.61
N LEU A 215 -4.50 13.05 -3.66
CA LEU A 215 -3.83 12.45 -2.50
C LEU A 215 -3.78 13.41 -1.29
N ALA A 216 -3.50 14.69 -1.54
CA ALA A 216 -3.48 15.69 -0.48
C ALA A 216 -4.87 15.94 0.12
N MET A 217 -5.94 15.84 -0.68
CA MET A 217 -7.32 15.94 -0.18
C MET A 217 -7.65 14.83 0.81
N LEU A 218 -7.22 13.59 0.56
CA LEU A 218 -7.39 12.49 1.51
C LEU A 218 -6.69 12.80 2.85
N VAL A 219 -5.45 13.32 2.78
CA VAL A 219 -4.71 13.73 3.98
C VAL A 219 -5.41 14.86 4.72
N ARG A 220 -5.88 15.90 4.02
CA ARG A 220 -6.63 17.00 4.61
C ARG A 220 -7.84 16.50 5.40
N ASP A 221 -8.62 15.61 4.79
CA ASP A 221 -9.85 15.10 5.40
C ASP A 221 -9.52 14.28 6.67
N LEU A 222 -8.43 13.52 6.67
CA LEU A 222 -7.98 12.80 7.86
C LEU A 222 -7.45 13.76 8.94
N VAL A 223 -6.64 14.75 8.58
CA VAL A 223 -6.10 15.78 9.48
C VAL A 223 -7.22 16.51 10.21
N GLN A 224 -8.29 16.87 9.49
CA GLN A 224 -9.47 17.50 10.08
C GLN A 224 -10.19 16.56 11.07
N ARG A 225 -10.40 15.30 10.69
CA ARG A 225 -11.08 14.30 11.52
C ARG A 225 -10.30 13.93 12.79
N LEU A 226 -8.96 13.96 12.73
CA LEU A 226 -8.05 13.76 13.87
C LEU A 226 -7.80 15.06 14.67
N GLN A 227 -8.34 16.20 14.23
CA GLN A 227 -8.16 17.50 14.87
C GLN A 227 -6.67 17.92 14.95
N PHE A 228 -5.91 17.66 13.87
CA PHE A 228 -4.49 17.97 13.77
C PHE A 228 -4.19 19.35 13.17
N THR A 229 -5.20 20.17 12.92
CA THR A 229 -5.05 21.47 12.27
C THR A 229 -4.11 22.43 12.98
N GLU A 230 -3.97 22.29 14.31
CA GLU A 230 -3.10 23.13 15.16
C GLU A 230 -2.09 22.30 15.98
N ARG A 231 -1.95 21.02 15.70
CA ARG A 231 -1.05 20.12 16.43
C ARG A 231 0.04 19.59 15.54
N ARG A 232 1.23 19.38 16.09
CA ARG A 232 2.32 18.71 15.39
C ARG A 232 2.03 17.21 15.27
N PHE A 233 2.34 16.64 14.12
CA PHE A 233 2.22 15.21 13.85
C PHE A 233 3.19 14.82 12.74
N SER A 234 3.52 13.54 12.66
CA SER A 234 4.36 13.00 11.60
C SER A 234 3.53 12.70 10.35
N ILE A 235 4.07 13.04 9.17
CA ILE A 235 3.54 12.61 7.87
C ILE A 235 4.51 11.61 7.25
N VAL A 236 4.05 10.39 7.03
CA VAL A 236 4.83 9.33 6.40
C VAL A 236 4.20 9.00 5.05
N ARG A 237 5.02 8.95 3.99
CA ARG A 237 4.62 8.42 2.68
C ARG A 237 5.12 7.00 2.52
N SER A 238 4.26 6.10 2.09
CA SER A 238 4.60 4.69 1.88
C SER A 238 3.93 4.15 0.61
N GLY A 239 4.46 3.05 0.08
CA GLY A 239 3.91 2.39 -1.10
C GLY A 239 4.84 2.45 -2.32
N GLY A 240 4.47 1.68 -3.35
CA GLY A 240 5.33 1.43 -4.51
C GLY A 240 5.54 2.60 -5.45
N MET A 241 4.82 3.71 -5.29
CA MET A 241 4.99 4.93 -6.10
C MET A 241 6.01 5.90 -5.51
N VAL A 242 6.28 5.82 -4.21
CA VAL A 242 7.22 6.72 -3.51
C VAL A 242 8.63 6.53 -4.05
N GLY A 243 9.29 7.62 -4.44
CA GLY A 243 10.64 7.61 -4.99
C GLY A 243 10.74 7.16 -6.45
N ARG A 244 9.61 6.92 -7.13
CA ARG A 244 9.61 6.49 -8.55
C ARG A 244 9.63 7.64 -9.54
N SER A 245 9.25 8.84 -9.12
CA SER A 245 9.31 10.06 -9.92
C SER A 245 9.61 11.24 -9.01
N SER A 246 10.75 11.89 -9.25
CA SER A 246 11.12 13.11 -8.51
C SER A 246 10.11 14.24 -8.74
N TYR A 247 9.59 14.35 -9.96
CA TYR A 247 8.55 15.32 -10.26
C TYR A 247 7.27 15.07 -9.44
N PHE A 248 6.79 13.81 -9.43
CA PHE A 248 5.57 13.47 -8.69
C PHE A 248 5.74 13.65 -7.18
N ASP A 249 6.85 13.17 -6.62
CA ASP A 249 7.15 13.33 -5.18
C ASP A 249 7.15 14.81 -4.78
N GLN A 250 7.77 15.69 -5.59
CA GLN A 250 7.75 17.13 -5.35
C GLN A 250 6.34 17.73 -5.39
N GLN A 251 5.49 17.30 -6.34
CA GLN A 251 4.11 17.78 -6.41
C GLN A 251 3.30 17.32 -5.18
N VAL A 252 3.44 16.07 -4.77
CA VAL A 252 2.78 15.54 -3.57
C VAL A 252 3.24 16.30 -2.33
N ASP A 253 4.55 16.50 -2.14
CA ASP A 253 5.09 17.23 -1.00
C ASP A 253 4.59 18.67 -0.95
N ALA A 254 4.52 19.35 -2.10
CA ALA A 254 3.99 20.71 -2.17
C ALA A 254 2.52 20.76 -1.73
N CYS A 255 1.67 19.88 -2.29
CA CYS A 255 0.26 19.81 -1.92
C CYS A 255 0.04 19.43 -0.45
N LEU A 256 0.85 18.51 0.09
CA LEU A 256 0.77 18.11 1.50
C LEU A 256 1.10 19.27 2.44
N ARG A 257 2.12 20.10 2.13
CA ARG A 257 2.44 21.28 2.93
C ARG A 257 1.31 22.32 2.96
N GLU A 258 0.53 22.42 1.90
CA GLU A 258 -0.64 23.31 1.85
C GLU A 258 -1.78 22.86 2.77
N VAL A 259 -2.02 21.54 2.86
CA VAL A 259 -3.18 20.98 3.59
C VAL A 259 -2.84 20.52 5.01
N ALA A 260 -1.56 20.38 5.34
CA ALA A 260 -1.06 19.83 6.59
C ALA A 260 0.13 20.67 7.12
N ALA A 261 -0.13 21.95 7.40
CA ALA A 261 0.90 22.94 7.75
C ALA A 261 1.73 22.56 9.02
N HIS A 262 1.16 21.79 9.93
CA HIS A 262 1.82 21.33 11.17
C HIS A 262 2.38 19.90 11.05
N GLY A 263 2.30 19.29 9.87
CA GLY A 263 2.83 17.97 9.57
C GLY A 263 4.34 18.02 9.32
N GLU A 264 5.08 17.16 9.99
CA GLU A 264 6.53 16.99 9.79
C GLU A 264 6.78 15.73 8.97
N PHE A 265 7.44 15.86 7.81
CA PHE A 265 7.74 14.72 6.96
C PHE A 265 8.76 13.80 7.61
N SER A 266 8.43 12.53 7.72
CA SER A 266 9.32 11.48 8.24
C SER A 266 9.26 10.22 7.38
N GLY A 267 10.25 9.36 7.54
CA GLY A 267 10.23 8.01 6.97
C GLY A 267 9.59 7.01 7.90
N LEU A 268 9.42 5.77 7.43
CA LEU A 268 9.09 4.66 8.31
C LEU A 268 10.24 4.46 9.32
N ALA A 269 9.91 4.34 10.59
CA ALA A 269 10.88 4.09 11.66
C ALA A 269 11.47 2.67 11.58
N LEU A 270 10.69 1.73 11.02
CA LEU A 270 11.10 0.34 10.82
C LEU A 270 10.39 -0.29 9.61
N PRO A 271 10.92 -1.40 9.10
CA PRO A 271 10.24 -2.16 8.04
C PRO A 271 8.88 -2.71 8.52
N PRO A 272 7.83 -2.75 7.67
CA PRO A 272 6.51 -3.27 8.05
C PRO A 272 6.51 -4.70 8.60
N ALA A 273 7.41 -5.57 8.13
CA ALA A 273 7.56 -6.93 8.69
C ALA A 273 8.07 -6.92 10.14
N GLU A 274 8.89 -5.94 10.52
CA GLU A 274 9.33 -5.76 11.91
C GLU A 274 8.21 -5.15 12.77
N ALA A 275 7.38 -4.28 12.19
CA ALA A 275 6.17 -3.78 12.84
C ALA A 275 5.20 -4.93 13.16
N ALA A 276 4.98 -5.85 12.24
CA ALA A 276 4.20 -7.07 12.47
C ALA A 276 4.74 -7.89 13.65
N ALA A 277 6.08 -8.08 13.71
CA ALA A 277 6.70 -8.79 14.81
C ALA A 277 6.56 -8.07 16.17
N ARG A 278 6.58 -6.72 16.19
CA ARG A 278 6.31 -5.95 17.42
C ARG A 278 4.85 -6.06 17.85
N ILE A 279 3.90 -6.04 16.92
CA ILE A 279 2.48 -6.32 17.23
C ILE A 279 2.35 -7.70 17.86
N ALA A 280 2.99 -8.73 17.27
CA ALA A 280 2.99 -10.08 17.81
C ALA A 280 3.53 -10.15 19.26
N LEU A 281 4.62 -9.45 19.56
CA LEU A 281 5.18 -9.40 20.91
C LEU A 281 4.22 -8.79 21.93
N ARG A 282 3.48 -7.74 21.57
CA ARG A 282 2.48 -7.13 22.46
C ARG A 282 1.28 -8.04 22.79
N LEU A 283 1.03 -9.03 21.95
CA LEU A 283 -0.06 -10.00 22.16
C LEU A 283 0.34 -11.17 23.07
N LEU A 284 1.64 -11.41 23.29
CA LEU A 284 2.14 -12.53 24.12
C LEU A 284 1.61 -12.49 25.56
N PRO A 285 1.61 -11.37 26.32
CA PRO A 285 1.12 -11.34 27.70
C PRO A 285 -0.34 -11.74 27.81
N ALA A 286 -1.20 -11.22 26.93
CA ALA A 286 -2.63 -11.52 26.93
C ALA A 286 -2.94 -13.01 26.64
N LEU A 287 -2.12 -13.66 25.83
CA LEU A 287 -2.25 -15.09 25.52
C LEU A 287 -1.84 -15.98 26.71
N ASN A 288 -0.84 -15.56 27.48
CA ASN A 288 -0.39 -16.28 28.66
C ASN A 288 -1.42 -16.19 29.82
N GLU A 289 -2.17 -15.09 29.91
CA GLU A 289 -3.25 -14.90 30.88
C GLU A 289 -4.52 -15.70 30.52
N ALA A 290 -4.83 -15.86 29.24
CA ALA A 290 -6.00 -16.59 28.77
C ALA A 290 -5.80 -18.14 28.77
N GLY A 291 -4.59 -18.63 28.93
CA GLY A 291 -4.23 -20.04 28.99
C GLY A 291 -4.14 -20.64 30.41
N ASN A 292 -4.29 -19.81 31.46
CA ASN A 292 -4.39 -20.18 32.87
C ASN A 292 -5.86 -20.10 33.32
#